data_620ee22e63227f0a3b821aed751ae559
#
_entry.id   620ee22e63227f0a3b821aed751ae559
#
_cell.length_a   1.000
_cell.length_b   1.000
_cell.length_c   1.000
_cell.angle_alpha   90.00
_cell.angle_beta   90.00
_cell.angle_gamma   90.00
#
_symmetry.space_group_name_H-M   'P 1'
#
loop_
_entity.id
_entity.type
_entity.pdbx_description
1 polymer ?
#
loop_
_entity_poly.entity_id
_entity_poly.type
_entity_poly.pdbx_seq_one_letter_code
_entity_poly.pdbx_strand_id
1 'polypeptide(L)'
;MRIAVSVDMEGASQLRSVREIWGCLPEYWETGKPRLEDDVAAVCEGLLAGGASELVVLDNHGGNTVNVSAEALPTGARLETWRDFDLADHGVDATFQVAHHARGGVDGFLSHTYVAGLRLRAGGELISESHGRVWASGLPLLGITGNDLLQETLGSLSETPFLVTQRSIGRDGMSPIWAEPEDGRTALREFAERCLRDASSVPAAPQPTGVTFEASMPNGSEVADQLLEAGWTRSGAVEFSAQLRTWRDARELLAAAMNAALVPFMPYWLGGFASADEAAAADQGRVEQLRLIFDAWAGESQPEWYTAPADPMPAGVAEQLAEG
;
A
#
# COMPACT_ATOMS: atom_id res chain seq x y z
N MET A 1 -19.35 -2.62 -16.09
CA MET A 1 -18.34 -1.77 -15.46
C MET A 1 -17.07 -2.59 -15.32
N ARG A 2 -15.94 -2.04 -15.78
CA ARG A 2 -14.59 -2.60 -15.56
C ARG A 2 -14.02 -1.98 -14.30
N ILE A 3 -13.58 -2.78 -13.34
CA ILE A 3 -13.14 -2.30 -12.02
C ILE A 3 -11.70 -2.71 -11.78
N ALA A 4 -10.87 -1.79 -11.31
CA ALA A 4 -9.55 -2.11 -10.79
C ALA A 4 -9.64 -2.42 -9.28
N VAL A 5 -9.09 -3.56 -8.90
CA VAL A 5 -8.95 -4.00 -7.51
C VAL A 5 -7.51 -3.77 -7.09
N SER A 6 -7.28 -2.72 -6.31
CA SER A 6 -5.97 -2.37 -5.75
C SER A 6 -5.75 -3.17 -4.47
N VAL A 7 -4.76 -4.03 -4.47
CA VAL A 7 -4.48 -4.96 -3.37
C VAL A 7 -3.28 -4.48 -2.57
N ASP A 8 -3.44 -4.45 -1.27
CA ASP A 8 -2.39 -4.33 -0.28
C ASP A 8 -2.40 -5.57 0.62
N MET A 9 -1.59 -5.64 1.66
CA MET A 9 -1.51 -6.85 2.45
C MET A 9 -1.78 -6.65 3.94
N GLU A 10 -1.37 -5.54 4.51
CA GLU A 10 -1.38 -5.30 5.95
C GLU A 10 -2.77 -5.33 6.58
N GLY A 11 -3.81 -5.09 5.77
CA GLY A 11 -5.21 -5.16 6.19
C GLY A 11 -5.92 -6.47 5.87
N ALA A 12 -5.24 -7.53 5.45
CA ALA A 12 -5.88 -8.80 5.11
C ALA A 12 -6.51 -9.48 6.34
N SER A 13 -7.71 -10.06 6.15
CA SER A 13 -8.65 -10.37 7.24
C SER A 13 -8.16 -11.40 8.27
N GLN A 14 -7.28 -12.31 7.89
CA GLN A 14 -6.86 -13.43 8.71
C GLN A 14 -5.39 -13.39 9.12
N LEU A 15 -4.68 -12.30 8.83
CA LEU A 15 -3.31 -12.13 9.31
C LEU A 15 -3.28 -12.07 10.84
N ARG A 16 -2.19 -12.55 11.43
CA ARG A 16 -2.01 -12.62 12.88
C ARG A 16 -0.65 -12.09 13.34
N SER A 17 0.26 -11.88 12.42
CA SER A 17 1.62 -11.49 12.74
C SER A 17 2.28 -10.74 11.59
N VAL A 18 3.17 -9.83 11.90
CA VAL A 18 4.02 -9.13 10.93
C VAL A 18 4.86 -10.09 10.09
N ARG A 19 5.17 -11.28 10.60
CA ARG A 19 5.94 -12.30 9.88
C ARG A 19 5.22 -12.86 8.66
N GLU A 20 3.90 -12.78 8.65
CA GLU A 20 3.05 -13.24 7.53
C GLU A 20 3.01 -12.26 6.35
N ILE A 21 3.67 -11.10 6.47
CA ILE A 21 3.64 -10.02 5.46
C ILE A 21 4.91 -9.99 4.61
N TRP A 22 6.02 -10.51 5.13
CA TRP A 22 7.31 -10.38 4.49
C TRP A 22 7.72 -11.61 3.69
N GLY A 23 7.79 -11.49 2.37
CA GLY A 23 8.10 -12.57 1.44
C GLY A 23 9.43 -13.28 1.66
N CYS A 24 10.33 -12.71 2.48
CA CYS A 24 11.57 -13.39 2.91
C CYS A 24 11.36 -14.40 4.05
N LEU A 25 10.16 -14.50 4.62
CA LEU A 25 9.86 -15.37 5.76
C LEU A 25 8.94 -16.53 5.34
N PRO A 26 9.15 -17.74 5.90
CA PRO A 26 8.29 -18.88 5.60
C PRO A 26 6.81 -18.66 5.88
N GLU A 27 6.48 -17.95 6.97
CA GLU A 27 5.11 -17.68 7.39
C GLU A 27 4.32 -16.90 6.34
N TYR A 28 5.01 -16.06 5.55
CA TYR A 28 4.39 -15.37 4.43
C TYR A 28 3.84 -16.37 3.39
N TRP A 29 4.65 -17.34 2.97
CA TRP A 29 4.29 -18.31 1.95
C TRP A 29 3.30 -19.36 2.44
N GLU A 30 3.43 -19.78 3.70
CA GLU A 30 2.60 -20.80 4.31
C GLU A 30 1.21 -20.30 4.69
N THR A 31 1.11 -19.05 5.12
CA THR A 31 -0.14 -18.49 5.68
C THR A 31 -0.50 -17.12 5.16
N GLY A 32 0.42 -16.17 5.11
CA GLY A 32 0.14 -14.79 4.79
C GLY A 32 -0.41 -14.58 3.38
N LYS A 33 0.35 -15.03 2.37
CA LYS A 33 -0.05 -14.95 0.97
C LYS A 33 -1.36 -15.69 0.67
N PRO A 34 -1.57 -16.95 1.11
CA PRO A 34 -2.85 -17.63 0.92
C PRO A 34 -4.06 -16.90 1.52
N ARG A 35 -3.89 -16.27 2.67
CA ARG A 35 -4.96 -15.48 3.31
C ARG A 35 -5.30 -14.21 2.54
N LEU A 36 -4.29 -13.53 2.01
CA LEU A 36 -4.52 -12.39 1.13
C LEU A 36 -5.25 -12.82 -0.15
N GLU A 37 -4.80 -13.92 -0.77
CA GLU A 37 -5.42 -14.46 -1.98
C GLU A 37 -6.88 -14.84 -1.74
N ASP A 38 -7.23 -15.40 -0.59
CA ASP A 38 -8.61 -15.69 -0.18
C ASP A 38 -9.47 -14.42 -0.09
N ASP A 39 -8.94 -13.35 0.52
CA ASP A 39 -9.64 -12.06 0.62
C ASP A 39 -9.87 -11.44 -0.76
N VAL A 40 -8.85 -11.43 -1.60
CA VAL A 40 -8.92 -10.89 -2.96
C VAL A 40 -9.91 -11.67 -3.81
N ALA A 41 -9.88 -13.01 -3.73
CA ALA A 41 -10.83 -13.86 -4.45
C ALA A 41 -12.27 -13.57 -4.00
N ALA A 42 -12.52 -13.47 -2.69
CA ALA A 42 -13.85 -13.18 -2.15
C ALA A 42 -14.39 -11.82 -2.61
N VAL A 43 -13.55 -10.77 -2.61
CA VAL A 43 -13.92 -9.44 -3.12
C VAL A 43 -14.20 -9.51 -4.62
N CYS A 44 -13.35 -10.18 -5.40
CA CYS A 44 -13.56 -10.33 -6.84
C CYS A 44 -14.88 -11.08 -7.14
N GLU A 45 -15.17 -12.17 -6.44
CA GLU A 45 -16.44 -12.89 -6.56
C GLU A 45 -17.65 -11.99 -6.27
N GLY A 46 -17.55 -11.16 -5.22
CA GLY A 46 -18.59 -10.20 -4.86
C GLY A 46 -18.81 -9.14 -5.92
N LEU A 47 -17.76 -8.54 -6.45
CA LEU A 47 -17.84 -7.54 -7.53
C LEU A 47 -18.43 -8.15 -8.81
N LEU A 48 -18.03 -9.37 -9.18
CA LEU A 48 -18.61 -10.07 -10.33
C LEU A 48 -20.10 -10.37 -10.12
N ALA A 49 -20.49 -10.84 -8.93
CA ALA A 49 -21.90 -11.06 -8.56
C ALA A 49 -22.70 -9.75 -8.55
N GLY A 50 -22.08 -8.62 -8.20
CA GLY A 50 -22.66 -7.28 -8.26
C GLY A 50 -22.82 -6.73 -9.68
N GLY A 51 -22.26 -7.39 -10.71
CA GLY A 51 -22.42 -7.05 -12.12
C GLY A 51 -21.20 -6.39 -12.75
N ALA A 52 -19.99 -6.54 -12.19
CA ALA A 52 -18.76 -6.17 -12.87
C ALA A 52 -18.62 -6.99 -14.15
N SER A 53 -18.26 -6.32 -15.24
CA SER A 53 -18.03 -7.00 -16.53
C SER A 53 -16.62 -7.59 -16.64
N GLU A 54 -15.68 -7.00 -15.93
CA GLU A 54 -14.28 -7.40 -15.91
C GLU A 54 -13.60 -6.80 -14.67
N LEU A 55 -12.69 -7.56 -14.06
CA LEU A 55 -11.86 -7.11 -12.97
C LEU A 55 -10.38 -7.13 -13.35
N VAL A 56 -9.68 -6.08 -12.97
CA VAL A 56 -8.24 -5.93 -13.12
C VAL A 56 -7.64 -5.84 -11.71
N VAL A 57 -6.88 -6.84 -11.31
CA VAL A 57 -6.24 -6.89 -9.99
C VAL A 57 -4.83 -6.33 -10.11
N LEU A 58 -4.51 -5.39 -9.22
CA LEU A 58 -3.22 -4.72 -9.14
C LEU A 58 -2.59 -5.08 -7.79
N ASP A 59 -1.50 -5.84 -7.83
CA ASP A 59 -0.69 -6.15 -6.66
C ASP A 59 0.18 -4.94 -6.32
N ASN A 60 -0.23 -4.20 -5.29
CA ASN A 60 0.42 -2.96 -4.88
C ASN A 60 1.20 -3.09 -3.57
N HIS A 61 1.16 -4.26 -2.92
CA HIS A 61 2.04 -4.53 -1.78
C HIS A 61 3.48 -4.71 -2.27
N GLY A 62 4.39 -4.00 -1.64
CA GLY A 62 5.71 -3.75 -2.14
C GLY A 62 6.63 -4.97 -2.36
N GLY A 63 7.86 -4.68 -2.82
CA GLY A 63 9.00 -5.57 -2.66
C GLY A 63 9.26 -6.59 -3.76
N ASN A 64 8.76 -6.44 -4.98
CA ASN A 64 8.95 -7.41 -6.08
C ASN A 64 8.48 -8.85 -5.76
N THR A 65 7.87 -9.07 -4.61
CA THR A 65 7.28 -10.36 -4.23
C THR A 65 5.91 -10.47 -4.89
N VAL A 66 5.59 -11.65 -5.43
CA VAL A 66 4.27 -11.92 -6.00
C VAL A 66 3.30 -12.21 -4.86
N ASN A 67 2.51 -11.19 -4.47
CA ASN A 67 1.58 -11.32 -3.34
C ASN A 67 0.25 -11.96 -3.75
N VAL A 68 -0.15 -11.81 -5.02
CA VAL A 68 -1.35 -12.42 -5.58
C VAL A 68 -0.99 -13.21 -6.83
N SER A 69 -1.36 -14.49 -6.87
CA SER A 69 -1.18 -15.36 -8.03
C SER A 69 -2.39 -15.24 -8.97
N ALA A 70 -2.14 -15.31 -10.27
CA ALA A 70 -3.25 -15.31 -11.24
C ALA A 70 -4.20 -16.50 -11.05
N GLU A 71 -3.67 -17.64 -10.58
CA GLU A 71 -4.41 -18.87 -10.30
C GLU A 71 -5.39 -18.75 -9.12
N ALA A 72 -5.16 -17.80 -8.20
CA ALA A 72 -6.06 -17.54 -7.09
C ALA A 72 -7.29 -16.70 -7.49
N LEU A 73 -7.26 -16.10 -8.67
CA LEU A 73 -8.33 -15.20 -9.11
C LEU A 73 -9.49 -15.97 -9.76
N PRO A 74 -10.75 -15.57 -9.50
CA PRO A 74 -11.91 -16.17 -10.15
C PRO A 74 -11.96 -15.80 -11.65
N THR A 75 -12.69 -16.62 -12.43
CA THR A 75 -12.95 -16.31 -13.83
C THR A 75 -13.63 -14.94 -13.97
N GLY A 76 -13.09 -14.08 -14.81
CA GLY A 76 -13.54 -12.68 -14.97
C GLY A 76 -12.66 -11.66 -14.27
N ALA A 77 -11.68 -12.13 -13.49
CA ALA A 77 -10.61 -11.30 -12.92
C ALA A 77 -9.25 -11.70 -13.52
N ARG A 78 -8.36 -10.73 -13.68
CA ARG A 78 -7.00 -10.97 -14.15
C ARG A 78 -6.00 -10.07 -13.43
N LEU A 79 -4.81 -10.59 -13.22
CA LEU A 79 -3.69 -9.82 -12.67
C LEU A 79 -3.07 -8.95 -13.77
N GLU A 80 -2.78 -7.70 -13.44
CA GLU A 80 -2.10 -6.75 -14.31
C GLU A 80 -1.00 -6.01 -13.58
N THR A 81 -0.03 -5.52 -14.32
CA THR A 81 1.09 -4.73 -13.82
C THR A 81 0.90 -3.23 -14.05
N TRP A 82 -0.33 -2.80 -14.33
CA TRP A 82 -0.64 -1.39 -14.52
C TRP A 82 -0.48 -0.62 -13.22
N ARG A 83 -0.15 0.66 -13.35
CA ARG A 83 -0.12 1.55 -12.20
C ARG A 83 -1.45 2.27 -12.05
N ASP A 84 -1.79 2.69 -10.85
CA ASP A 84 -2.99 3.49 -10.58
C ASP A 84 -3.16 4.66 -11.55
N PHE A 85 -2.05 5.22 -12.01
CA PHE A 85 -2.01 6.34 -12.96
C PHE A 85 -2.53 6.00 -14.36
N ASP A 86 -2.48 4.76 -14.76
CA ASP A 86 -2.77 4.34 -16.13
C ASP A 86 -4.20 3.80 -16.29
N LEU A 87 -4.92 3.64 -15.18
CA LEU A 87 -6.23 2.96 -15.15
C LEU A 87 -7.27 3.58 -16.07
N ALA A 88 -7.37 4.91 -16.09
CA ALA A 88 -8.31 5.60 -16.96
C ALA A 88 -8.00 5.38 -18.45
N ASP A 89 -6.70 5.35 -18.80
CA ASP A 89 -6.25 5.13 -20.18
C ASP A 89 -6.52 3.69 -20.63
N HIS A 90 -6.62 2.75 -19.69
CA HIS A 90 -6.99 1.36 -19.94
C HIS A 90 -8.50 1.10 -19.88
N GLY A 91 -9.31 2.15 -19.77
CA GLY A 91 -10.76 2.06 -19.79
C GLY A 91 -11.34 1.42 -18.53
N VAL A 92 -10.71 1.61 -17.38
CA VAL A 92 -11.24 1.28 -16.06
C VAL A 92 -12.27 2.33 -15.66
N ASP A 93 -13.41 1.91 -15.13
CA ASP A 93 -14.52 2.81 -14.77
C ASP A 93 -14.50 3.23 -13.29
N ALA A 94 -13.96 2.35 -12.42
CA ALA A 94 -13.94 2.57 -10.97
C ALA A 94 -12.83 1.73 -10.30
N THR A 95 -12.53 2.03 -9.05
CA THR A 95 -11.56 1.30 -8.22
C THR A 95 -12.20 0.70 -6.98
N PHE A 96 -11.59 -0.35 -6.45
CA PHE A 96 -11.89 -0.95 -5.15
C PHE A 96 -10.57 -1.27 -4.45
N GLN A 97 -10.47 -1.03 -3.15
CA GLN A 97 -9.23 -1.23 -2.39
C GLN A 97 -9.37 -2.38 -1.40
N VAL A 98 -8.42 -3.31 -1.41
CA VAL A 98 -8.44 -4.53 -0.59
C VAL A 98 -7.23 -4.58 0.32
N ALA A 99 -7.46 -4.91 1.59
CA ALA A 99 -6.43 -5.17 2.59
C ALA A 99 -5.51 -3.97 2.91
N HIS A 100 -6.04 -2.76 2.86
CA HIS A 100 -5.28 -1.55 3.15
C HIS A 100 -5.09 -1.29 4.65
N HIS A 101 -4.11 -0.46 4.99
CA HIS A 101 -3.70 -0.11 6.34
C HIS A 101 -3.80 1.40 6.63
N ALA A 102 -3.67 1.78 7.90
CA ALA A 102 -3.67 3.17 8.32
C ALA A 102 -2.42 3.92 7.82
N ARG A 103 -2.59 5.23 7.62
CA ARG A 103 -1.50 6.12 7.20
C ARG A 103 -0.37 6.21 8.23
N GLY A 104 0.77 6.65 7.80
CA GLY A 104 1.88 7.00 8.68
C GLY A 104 1.50 8.04 9.74
N GLY A 105 2.09 7.92 10.95
CA GLY A 105 1.81 8.75 12.12
C GLY A 105 0.62 8.27 12.96
N VAL A 106 0.05 7.11 12.64
CA VAL A 106 -0.96 6.43 13.46
C VAL A 106 -0.29 5.31 14.23
N ASP A 107 -0.61 5.13 15.50
CA ASP A 107 -0.11 4.01 16.30
C ASP A 107 -0.94 2.76 16.05
N GLY A 108 -0.74 2.16 14.90
CA GLY A 108 -1.46 0.99 14.41
C GLY A 108 -0.57 0.01 13.68
N PHE A 109 -1.09 -1.18 13.45
CA PHE A 109 -0.36 -2.25 12.79
C PHE A 109 0.20 -1.79 11.45
N LEU A 110 1.53 -1.84 11.32
CA LEU A 110 2.29 -1.45 10.13
C LEU A 110 1.85 -0.13 9.48
N SER A 111 1.35 0.83 10.28
CA SER A 111 0.84 2.11 9.76
C SER A 111 1.94 2.92 9.11
N HIS A 112 1.83 3.12 7.80
CA HIS A 112 2.78 3.90 6.99
C HIS A 112 2.08 4.58 5.81
N THR A 113 2.78 5.35 5.01
CA THR A 113 2.27 5.94 3.76
C THR A 113 3.31 5.71 2.68
N TYR A 114 3.11 4.69 1.84
CA TYR A 114 4.01 4.17 0.79
C TYR A 114 5.36 3.65 1.30
N VAL A 115 6.00 4.40 2.18
CA VAL A 115 7.31 4.08 2.73
C VAL A 115 7.36 4.51 4.18
N ALA A 116 8.05 3.76 5.02
CA ALA A 116 8.27 4.14 6.42
C ALA A 116 8.85 5.56 6.50
N GLY A 117 8.27 6.39 7.37
CA GLY A 117 8.71 7.75 7.60
C GLY A 117 8.22 8.81 6.61
N LEU A 118 7.69 8.44 5.45
CA LEU A 118 7.03 9.41 4.56
C LEU A 118 5.73 9.91 5.19
N ARG A 119 5.55 11.22 5.22
CA ARG A 119 4.31 11.90 5.62
C ARG A 119 3.85 12.79 4.49
N LEU A 120 2.61 12.64 4.09
CA LEU A 120 1.99 13.45 3.05
C LEU A 120 0.81 14.21 3.64
N ARG A 121 0.66 15.49 3.25
CA ARG A 121 -0.48 16.35 3.61
C ARG A 121 -1.04 17.02 2.37
N ALA A 122 -2.34 17.20 2.37
CA ALA A 122 -3.01 17.99 1.36
C ALA A 122 -3.97 18.98 2.06
N GLY A 123 -3.80 20.26 1.83
CA GLY A 123 -4.58 21.28 2.53
C GLY A 123 -4.40 21.26 4.05
N GLY A 124 -3.25 20.81 4.54
CA GLY A 124 -2.95 20.65 5.97
C GLY A 124 -3.40 19.33 6.60
N GLU A 125 -4.18 18.51 5.91
CA GLU A 125 -4.65 17.21 6.38
C GLU A 125 -3.67 16.08 5.99
N LEU A 126 -3.32 15.20 6.93
CA LEU A 126 -2.51 14.01 6.63
C LEU A 126 -3.34 13.01 5.80
N ILE A 127 -2.73 12.48 4.75
CA ILE A 127 -3.37 11.56 3.83
C ILE A 127 -2.78 10.14 3.93
N SER A 128 -3.61 9.14 3.64
CA SER A 128 -3.21 7.72 3.49
C SER A 128 -2.86 7.39 2.04
N GLU A 129 -2.36 6.20 1.83
CA GLU A 129 -2.18 5.64 0.48
C GLU A 129 -3.49 5.57 -0.29
N SER A 130 -4.59 5.24 0.39
CA SER A 130 -5.92 5.23 -0.22
C SER A 130 -6.25 6.54 -0.93
N HIS A 131 -5.91 7.68 -0.34
CA HIS A 131 -6.06 8.99 -0.98
C HIS A 131 -5.19 9.11 -2.23
N GLY A 132 -3.90 8.75 -2.12
CA GLY A 132 -2.96 8.86 -3.22
C GLY A 132 -3.35 8.01 -4.42
N ARG A 133 -3.84 6.79 -4.19
CA ARG A 133 -4.32 5.88 -5.24
C ARG A 133 -5.56 6.42 -5.95
N VAL A 134 -6.51 6.96 -5.19
CA VAL A 134 -7.72 7.59 -5.74
C VAL A 134 -7.36 8.83 -6.57
N TRP A 135 -6.44 9.66 -6.08
CA TRP A 135 -6.00 10.85 -6.81
C TRP A 135 -5.18 10.50 -8.04
N ALA A 136 -4.35 9.45 -7.97
CA ALA A 136 -3.59 8.97 -9.10
C ALA A 136 -4.49 8.45 -10.23
N SER A 137 -5.50 7.68 -9.91
CA SER A 137 -6.44 7.13 -10.90
C SER A 137 -7.46 8.16 -11.40
N GLY A 138 -7.89 9.08 -10.54
CA GLY A 138 -8.98 10.01 -10.82
C GLY A 138 -10.35 9.35 -10.93
N LEU A 139 -10.45 8.07 -10.57
CA LEU A 139 -11.65 7.24 -10.72
C LEU A 139 -12.45 7.16 -9.40
N PRO A 140 -13.77 6.90 -9.48
CA PRO A 140 -14.59 6.62 -8.31
C PRO A 140 -14.04 5.45 -7.49
N LEU A 141 -14.06 5.56 -6.16
CA LEU A 141 -13.71 4.50 -5.23
C LEU A 141 -14.99 3.85 -4.67
N LEU A 142 -15.25 2.61 -5.04
CA LEU A 142 -16.47 1.89 -4.69
C LEU A 142 -16.50 1.41 -3.25
N GLY A 143 -15.34 1.03 -2.71
CA GLY A 143 -15.22 0.51 -1.35
C GLY A 143 -13.78 0.24 -0.97
N ILE A 144 -13.56 0.12 0.34
CA ILE A 144 -12.26 -0.18 0.93
C ILE A 144 -12.43 -1.29 1.96
N THR A 145 -11.49 -2.22 2.01
CA THR A 145 -11.34 -3.15 3.13
C THR A 145 -9.98 -2.95 3.79
N GLY A 146 -9.91 -3.07 5.11
CA GLY A 146 -8.65 -2.88 5.81
C GLY A 146 -8.78 -2.82 7.33
N ASN A 147 -7.74 -2.35 8.00
CA ASN A 147 -7.74 -2.26 9.45
C ASN A 147 -8.65 -1.11 9.97
N ASP A 148 -9.04 -1.21 11.24
CA ASP A 148 -9.93 -0.27 11.91
C ASP A 148 -9.38 1.18 11.92
N LEU A 149 -8.09 1.35 12.13
CA LEU A 149 -7.46 2.68 12.19
C LEU A 149 -7.39 3.36 10.81
N LEU A 150 -7.40 2.60 9.72
CA LEU A 150 -7.56 3.19 8.38
C LEU A 150 -8.90 3.89 8.28
N GLN A 151 -9.99 3.25 8.71
CA GLN A 151 -11.32 3.84 8.68
C GLN A 151 -11.37 5.19 9.41
N GLU A 152 -10.74 5.28 10.58
CA GLU A 152 -10.68 6.51 11.37
C GLU A 152 -9.90 7.64 10.70
N THR A 153 -9.04 7.31 9.74
CA THR A 153 -8.11 8.25 9.09
C THR A 153 -8.44 8.56 7.63
N LEU A 154 -9.62 8.15 7.15
CA LEU A 154 -10.03 8.36 5.76
C LEU A 154 -10.33 9.82 5.41
N GLY A 155 -10.55 10.72 6.39
CA GLY A 155 -10.75 12.14 6.12
C GLY A 155 -11.74 12.41 4.98
N SER A 156 -11.27 12.98 3.88
CA SER A 156 -12.10 13.27 2.69
C SER A 156 -12.66 12.04 1.97
N LEU A 157 -12.20 10.84 2.30
CA LEU A 157 -12.74 9.56 1.82
C LEU A 157 -13.71 8.90 2.81
N SER A 158 -14.09 9.56 3.90
CA SER A 158 -14.92 8.99 4.98
C SER A 158 -16.30 8.51 4.53
N GLU A 159 -16.83 9.04 3.44
CA GLU A 159 -18.11 8.62 2.85
C GLU A 159 -17.97 7.35 1.98
N THR A 160 -16.76 6.89 1.70
CA THR A 160 -16.54 5.65 0.95
C THR A 160 -16.96 4.45 1.82
N PRO A 161 -17.75 3.52 1.28
CA PRO A 161 -18.06 2.29 1.99
C PRO A 161 -16.80 1.59 2.49
N PHE A 162 -16.79 1.20 3.77
CA PHE A 162 -15.64 0.58 4.42
C PHE A 162 -16.03 -0.70 5.16
N LEU A 163 -15.22 -1.73 5.03
CA LEU A 163 -15.33 -2.96 5.82
C LEU A 163 -14.04 -3.17 6.63
N VAL A 164 -14.18 -3.12 7.95
CA VAL A 164 -13.08 -3.47 8.86
C VAL A 164 -12.84 -4.97 8.80
N THR A 165 -11.61 -5.37 8.48
CA THR A 165 -11.19 -6.77 8.36
C THR A 165 -10.37 -7.24 9.56
N GLN A 166 -9.70 -6.32 10.24
CA GLN A 166 -8.90 -6.60 11.42
C GLN A 166 -8.80 -5.38 12.33
N ARG A 167 -8.43 -5.60 13.57
CA ARG A 167 -8.14 -4.57 14.56
C ARG A 167 -6.65 -4.50 14.85
N SER A 168 -6.12 -3.30 14.85
CA SER A 168 -4.75 -3.03 15.29
C SER A 168 -4.64 -3.22 16.81
N ILE A 169 -3.57 -3.88 17.24
CA ILE A 169 -3.18 -4.02 18.66
C ILE A 169 -1.76 -3.46 18.77
N GLY A 170 -1.65 -2.11 18.75
CA GLY A 170 -0.36 -1.46 18.60
C GLY A 170 0.24 -1.67 17.21
N ARG A 171 1.57 -1.47 17.08
CA ARG A 171 2.26 -1.48 15.78
C ARG A 171 2.56 -2.86 15.23
N ASP A 172 2.79 -3.83 16.10
CA ASP A 172 3.27 -5.18 15.74
C ASP A 172 2.17 -6.22 15.84
N GLY A 173 1.01 -5.86 16.33
CA GLY A 173 -0.07 -6.78 16.62
C GLY A 173 -1.36 -6.45 15.89
N MET A 174 -2.11 -7.48 15.58
CA MET A 174 -3.43 -7.40 15.00
C MET A 174 -4.32 -8.54 15.50
N SER A 175 -5.62 -8.34 15.36
CA SER A 175 -6.63 -9.36 15.65
C SER A 175 -7.64 -9.41 14.52
N PRO A 176 -7.88 -10.58 13.92
CA PRO A 176 -8.98 -10.77 12.97
C PRO A 176 -10.33 -10.38 13.57
N ILE A 177 -11.23 -9.85 12.75
CA ILE A 177 -12.62 -9.58 13.16
C ILE A 177 -13.41 -10.89 13.27
N TRP A 178 -13.16 -11.83 12.37
CA TRP A 178 -13.87 -13.12 12.32
C TRP A 178 -13.00 -14.24 12.89
N ALA A 179 -13.63 -15.07 13.73
CA ALA A 179 -12.96 -16.24 14.30
C ALA A 179 -12.67 -17.29 13.21
N GLU A 180 -13.63 -17.49 12.32
CA GLU A 180 -13.53 -18.45 11.22
C GLU A 180 -13.24 -17.74 9.89
N PRO A 181 -12.29 -18.22 9.08
CA PRO A 181 -11.95 -17.62 7.80
C PRO A 181 -13.14 -17.51 6.83
N GLU A 182 -14.04 -18.49 6.81
CA GLU A 182 -15.19 -18.51 5.92
C GLU A 182 -16.20 -17.40 6.22
N ASP A 183 -16.35 -16.99 7.48
CA ASP A 183 -17.18 -15.85 7.85
C ASP A 183 -16.60 -14.55 7.27
N GLY A 184 -15.29 -14.40 7.29
CA GLY A 184 -14.58 -13.28 6.67
C GLY A 184 -14.76 -13.25 5.16
N ARG A 185 -14.56 -14.37 4.48
CA ARG A 185 -14.79 -14.51 3.03
C ARG A 185 -16.23 -14.15 2.64
N THR A 186 -17.19 -14.65 3.40
CA THR A 186 -18.61 -14.33 3.17
C THR A 186 -18.87 -12.83 3.32
N ALA A 187 -18.37 -12.21 4.40
CA ALA A 187 -18.53 -10.78 4.65
C ALA A 187 -17.88 -9.91 3.55
N LEU A 188 -16.68 -10.26 3.10
CA LEU A 188 -15.96 -9.57 2.03
C LEU A 188 -16.74 -9.64 0.70
N ARG A 189 -17.20 -10.83 0.33
CA ARG A 189 -17.99 -11.04 -0.89
C ARG A 189 -19.26 -10.22 -0.88
N GLU A 190 -20.07 -10.31 0.20
CA GLU A 190 -21.31 -9.57 0.33
C GLU A 190 -21.10 -8.06 0.36
N PHE A 191 -20.02 -7.60 1.01
CA PHE A 191 -19.68 -6.18 1.04
C PHE A 191 -19.35 -5.67 -0.36
N ALA A 192 -18.48 -6.35 -1.09
CA ALA A 192 -18.09 -5.95 -2.45
C ALA A 192 -19.29 -5.96 -3.41
N GLU A 193 -20.17 -6.98 -3.31
CA GLU A 193 -21.40 -7.05 -4.10
C GLU A 193 -22.32 -5.85 -3.83
N ARG A 194 -22.53 -5.49 -2.57
CA ARG A 194 -23.33 -4.29 -2.20
C ARG A 194 -22.70 -3.00 -2.72
N CYS A 195 -21.39 -2.81 -2.53
CA CYS A 195 -20.70 -1.62 -3.02
C CYS A 195 -20.94 -1.38 -4.51
N LEU A 196 -20.91 -2.44 -5.32
CA LEU A 196 -21.13 -2.29 -6.75
C LEU A 196 -22.60 -2.07 -7.11
N ARG A 197 -23.54 -2.75 -6.44
CA ARG A 197 -24.97 -2.52 -6.66
C ARG A 197 -25.38 -1.09 -6.35
N ASP A 198 -24.78 -0.49 -5.33
CA ASP A 198 -25.07 0.86 -4.88
C ASP A 198 -24.18 1.92 -5.59
N ALA A 199 -23.35 1.50 -6.53
CA ALA A 199 -22.34 2.34 -7.20
C ALA A 199 -22.90 3.59 -7.89
N SER A 200 -24.18 3.60 -8.26
CA SER A 200 -24.82 4.78 -8.85
C SER A 200 -24.88 5.99 -7.90
N SER A 201 -24.69 5.76 -6.61
CA SER A 201 -24.62 6.79 -5.57
C SER A 201 -23.20 7.20 -5.17
N VAL A 202 -22.17 6.50 -5.69
CA VAL A 202 -20.77 6.79 -5.33
C VAL A 202 -20.31 8.06 -6.05
N PRO A 203 -19.95 9.11 -5.32
CA PRO A 203 -19.46 10.34 -5.95
C PRO A 203 -18.10 10.09 -6.61
N ALA A 204 -17.80 10.86 -7.63
CA ALA A 204 -16.43 10.93 -8.13
C ALA A 204 -15.49 11.30 -6.97
N ALA A 205 -14.33 10.66 -6.93
CA ALA A 205 -13.35 10.93 -5.89
C ALA A 205 -13.01 12.43 -5.83
N PRO A 206 -12.96 13.02 -4.62
CA PRO A 206 -12.58 14.41 -4.48
C PRO A 206 -11.15 14.58 -5.02
N GLN A 207 -10.99 15.52 -5.95
CA GLN A 207 -9.68 15.86 -6.51
C GLN A 207 -9.04 16.96 -5.66
N PRO A 208 -7.78 16.80 -5.23
CA PRO A 208 -7.10 17.78 -4.38
C PRO A 208 -6.60 18.96 -5.22
N THR A 209 -7.51 19.74 -5.77
CA THR A 209 -7.15 20.91 -6.58
C THR A 209 -7.21 22.21 -5.78
N GLY A 210 -6.26 23.11 -6.03
CA GLY A 210 -6.21 24.42 -5.36
C GLY A 210 -5.69 24.37 -3.93
N VAL A 211 -5.10 23.24 -3.49
CA VAL A 211 -4.54 23.07 -2.14
C VAL A 211 -3.02 22.98 -2.16
N THR A 212 -2.40 23.27 -1.03
CA THR A 212 -0.98 22.99 -0.82
C THR A 212 -0.79 21.51 -0.53
N PHE A 213 0.11 20.88 -1.27
CA PHE A 213 0.58 19.53 -1.02
C PHE A 213 1.92 19.59 -0.30
N GLU A 214 2.06 18.86 0.78
CA GLU A 214 3.25 18.85 1.61
C GLU A 214 3.76 17.41 1.76
N ALA A 215 5.08 17.24 1.69
CA ALA A 215 5.76 16.00 1.95
C ALA A 215 6.84 16.21 3.00
N SER A 216 6.98 15.26 3.91
CA SER A 216 8.08 15.19 4.87
C SER A 216 8.65 13.79 4.85
N MET A 217 9.97 13.67 4.74
CA MET A 217 10.67 12.39 4.68
C MET A 217 12.06 12.50 5.30
N PRO A 218 12.53 11.48 6.01
CA PRO A 218 13.79 11.54 6.74
C PRO A 218 15.02 11.80 5.88
N ASN A 219 15.06 11.22 4.67
CA ASN A 219 16.14 11.43 3.69
C ASN A 219 15.94 12.67 2.82
N GLY A 220 15.04 13.58 3.19
CA GLY A 220 14.69 14.75 2.38
C GLY A 220 15.87 15.65 2.03
N SER A 221 16.88 15.75 2.90
CA SER A 221 18.09 16.54 2.57
C SER A 221 18.92 15.91 1.47
N GLU A 222 18.94 14.59 1.35
CA GLU A 222 19.74 13.85 0.36
C GLU A 222 19.08 13.88 -1.02
N VAL A 223 17.75 13.86 -1.04
CA VAL A 223 16.94 13.81 -2.28
C VAL A 223 16.37 15.16 -2.68
N ALA A 224 16.83 16.25 -2.05
CA ALA A 224 16.27 17.59 -2.27
C ALA A 224 16.32 18.01 -3.75
N ASP A 225 17.44 17.82 -4.42
CA ASP A 225 17.58 18.22 -5.84
C ASP A 225 16.58 17.47 -6.72
N GLN A 226 16.39 16.19 -6.52
CA GLN A 226 15.41 15.37 -7.24
C GLN A 226 13.98 15.89 -7.03
N LEU A 227 13.62 16.25 -5.81
CA LEU A 227 12.30 16.79 -5.52
C LEU A 227 12.10 18.20 -6.11
N LEU A 228 13.12 19.06 -6.05
CA LEU A 228 13.07 20.39 -6.68
C LEU A 228 12.90 20.31 -8.20
N GLU A 229 13.61 19.39 -8.87
CA GLU A 229 13.45 19.13 -10.30
C GLU A 229 12.03 18.65 -10.65
N ALA A 230 11.40 17.88 -9.75
CA ALA A 230 10.03 17.43 -9.90
C ALA A 230 8.96 18.49 -9.58
N GLY A 231 9.37 19.71 -9.22
CA GLY A 231 8.46 20.84 -8.98
C GLY A 231 8.08 21.08 -7.51
N TRP A 232 8.71 20.35 -6.58
CA TRP A 232 8.58 20.66 -5.16
C TRP A 232 9.40 21.91 -4.78
N THR A 233 8.97 22.58 -3.73
CA THR A 233 9.71 23.68 -3.10
C THR A 233 10.10 23.24 -1.69
N ARG A 234 11.36 23.40 -1.34
CA ARG A 234 11.85 23.08 0.01
C ARG A 234 11.28 24.06 1.02
N SER A 235 10.60 23.58 2.05
CA SER A 235 10.01 24.35 3.14
C SER A 235 10.71 24.17 4.49
N GLY A 236 11.54 23.14 4.63
CA GLY A 236 12.31 22.84 5.84
C GLY A 236 13.52 21.95 5.55
N ALA A 237 14.12 21.38 6.58
CA ALA A 237 15.29 20.50 6.43
C ALA A 237 14.93 19.23 5.63
N VAL A 238 13.79 18.65 5.93
CA VAL A 238 13.26 17.41 5.36
C VAL A 238 11.82 17.59 4.84
N GLU A 239 11.34 18.81 4.78
CA GLU A 239 9.98 19.16 4.38
C GLU A 239 9.97 19.85 3.02
N PHE A 240 8.97 19.54 2.24
CA PHE A 240 8.72 20.08 0.90
C PHE A 240 7.25 20.43 0.73
N SER A 241 6.99 21.41 -0.11
CA SER A 241 5.62 21.81 -0.45
C SER A 241 5.48 22.09 -1.94
N ALA A 242 4.27 21.90 -2.48
CA ALA A 242 3.93 22.23 -3.84
C ALA A 242 2.46 22.64 -3.92
N GLN A 243 2.08 23.39 -4.97
CA GLN A 243 0.68 23.74 -5.22
C GLN A 243 0.07 22.75 -6.20
N LEU A 244 -1.02 22.11 -5.78
CA LEU A 244 -1.81 21.24 -6.65
C LEU A 244 -2.78 22.10 -7.47
N ARG A 245 -2.50 22.24 -8.75
CA ARG A 245 -3.36 23.00 -9.68
C ARG A 245 -4.34 22.07 -10.38
N THR A 246 -3.89 20.85 -10.65
CA THR A 246 -4.65 19.80 -11.33
C THR A 246 -4.39 18.45 -10.66
N TRP A 247 -5.26 17.48 -10.89
CA TRP A 247 -5.03 16.11 -10.45
C TRP A 247 -3.73 15.48 -11.05
N ARG A 248 -3.34 15.96 -12.24
CA ARG A 248 -2.08 15.51 -12.86
C ARG A 248 -0.87 15.96 -12.05
N ASP A 249 -0.90 17.19 -11.51
CA ASP A 249 0.16 17.68 -10.61
C ASP A 249 0.26 16.79 -9.37
N ALA A 250 -0.88 16.38 -8.78
CA ALA A 250 -0.89 15.48 -7.63
C ALA A 250 -0.22 14.14 -7.97
N ARG A 251 -0.51 13.58 -9.13
CA ARG A 251 0.10 12.35 -9.63
C ARG A 251 1.63 12.47 -9.74
N GLU A 252 2.11 13.50 -10.42
CA GLU A 252 3.55 13.69 -10.67
C GLU A 252 4.32 13.96 -9.38
N LEU A 253 3.78 14.83 -8.53
CA LEU A 253 4.37 15.17 -7.24
C LEU A 253 4.37 13.98 -6.28
N LEU A 254 3.27 13.21 -6.23
CA LEU A 254 3.18 12.00 -5.40
C LEU A 254 4.20 10.96 -5.84
N ALA A 255 4.30 10.69 -7.14
CA ALA A 255 5.28 9.76 -7.69
C ALA A 255 6.73 10.18 -7.36
N ALA A 256 7.03 11.48 -7.47
CA ALA A 256 8.34 12.00 -7.12
C ALA A 256 8.65 11.84 -5.63
N ALA A 257 7.71 12.18 -4.73
CA ALA A 257 7.89 12.04 -3.29
C ALA A 257 8.07 10.58 -2.88
N MET A 258 7.27 9.68 -3.43
CA MET A 258 7.35 8.24 -3.19
C MET A 258 8.69 7.67 -3.66
N ASN A 259 9.11 7.97 -4.90
CA ASN A 259 10.38 7.51 -5.43
C ASN A 259 11.57 8.05 -4.62
N ALA A 260 11.55 9.32 -4.23
CA ALA A 260 12.57 9.92 -3.40
C ALA A 260 12.67 9.25 -2.02
N ALA A 261 11.53 9.01 -1.37
CA ALA A 261 11.48 8.35 -0.08
C ALA A 261 11.93 6.86 -0.14
N LEU A 262 11.78 6.21 -1.31
CA LEU A 262 12.23 4.84 -1.53
C LEU A 262 13.75 4.70 -1.72
N VAL A 263 14.47 5.76 -2.10
CA VAL A 263 15.90 5.69 -2.43
C VAL A 263 16.74 4.93 -1.40
N PRO A 264 16.61 5.15 -0.08
CA PRO A 264 17.39 4.42 0.92
C PRO A 264 17.06 2.93 0.99
N PHE A 265 15.86 2.53 0.57
CA PHE A 265 15.41 1.14 0.63
C PHE A 265 15.69 0.36 -0.66
N MET A 266 16.02 1.05 -1.76
CA MET A 266 16.23 0.42 -3.06
C MET A 266 17.22 -0.75 -3.04
N PRO A 267 18.37 -0.66 -2.35
CA PRO A 267 19.31 -1.77 -2.29
C PRO A 267 18.73 -3.04 -1.65
N TYR A 268 17.76 -2.87 -0.76
CA TYR A 268 17.11 -3.96 -0.03
C TYR A 268 15.85 -4.45 -0.77
N TRP A 269 15.18 -3.56 -1.49
CA TRP A 269 13.98 -3.86 -2.25
C TRP A 269 14.20 -4.79 -3.44
N LEU A 270 15.41 -4.81 -3.96
CA LEU A 270 15.86 -5.76 -5.00
C LEU A 270 15.88 -7.23 -4.50
N GLY A 271 15.47 -7.48 -3.26
CA GLY A 271 15.41 -8.76 -2.61
C GLY A 271 14.04 -9.42 -2.52
N GLY A 272 13.06 -8.98 -3.29
CA GLY A 272 11.78 -9.69 -3.39
C GLY A 272 11.98 -11.12 -3.92
N PHE A 273 11.06 -12.02 -3.56
CA PHE A 273 11.09 -13.42 -3.98
C PHE A 273 9.86 -13.74 -4.82
N ALA A 274 10.08 -14.50 -5.91
CA ALA A 274 9.00 -14.94 -6.77
C ALA A 274 8.34 -16.24 -6.27
N SER A 275 8.99 -16.96 -5.36
CA SER A 275 8.49 -18.25 -4.83
C SER A 275 9.03 -18.54 -3.44
N ALA A 276 8.35 -19.47 -2.74
CA ALA A 276 8.81 -20.02 -1.47
C ALA A 276 10.17 -20.71 -1.58
N ASP A 277 10.43 -21.41 -2.69
CA ASP A 277 11.69 -22.09 -2.93
C ASP A 277 12.85 -21.10 -3.08
N GLU A 278 12.62 -19.99 -3.77
CA GLU A 278 13.60 -18.91 -3.90
C GLU A 278 13.89 -18.26 -2.54
N ALA A 279 12.88 -17.98 -1.75
CA ALA A 279 13.04 -17.46 -0.40
C ALA A 279 13.79 -18.43 0.52
N ALA A 280 13.46 -19.72 0.44
CA ALA A 280 14.11 -20.78 1.23
C ALA A 280 15.58 -21.00 0.82
N ALA A 281 15.92 -20.78 -0.44
CA ALA A 281 17.28 -20.89 -0.97
C ALA A 281 18.14 -19.63 -0.72
N ALA A 282 17.53 -18.54 -0.24
CA ALA A 282 18.22 -17.29 -0.01
C ALA A 282 19.26 -17.43 1.13
N ASP A 283 20.32 -16.63 1.01
CA ASP A 283 21.33 -16.55 2.07
C ASP A 283 20.73 -16.05 3.38
N GLN A 284 21.02 -16.74 4.48
CA GLN A 284 20.44 -16.42 5.79
C GLN A 284 20.85 -15.04 6.30
N GLY A 285 22.03 -14.56 5.95
CA GLY A 285 22.47 -13.21 6.29
C GLY A 285 21.59 -12.16 5.59
N ARG A 286 21.25 -12.38 4.33
CA ARG A 286 20.34 -11.52 3.56
C ARG A 286 18.92 -11.54 4.15
N VAL A 287 18.40 -12.72 4.50
CA VAL A 287 17.09 -12.85 5.15
C VAL A 287 17.04 -12.08 6.46
N GLU A 288 18.08 -12.21 7.29
CA GLU A 288 18.17 -11.49 8.56
C GLU A 288 18.24 -9.97 8.36
N GLN A 289 18.95 -9.49 7.36
CA GLN A 289 18.99 -8.06 7.03
C GLN A 289 17.63 -7.52 6.59
N LEU A 290 16.94 -8.23 5.70
CA LEU A 290 15.59 -7.86 5.29
C LEU A 290 14.64 -7.85 6.50
N ARG A 291 14.76 -8.83 7.39
CA ARG A 291 13.97 -8.89 8.62
C ARG A 291 14.20 -7.65 9.49
N LEU A 292 15.45 -7.24 9.69
CA LEU A 292 15.77 -6.03 10.48
C LEU A 292 15.20 -4.75 9.85
N ILE A 293 15.20 -4.67 8.52
CA ILE A 293 14.61 -3.54 7.80
C ILE A 293 13.08 -3.53 7.98
N PHE A 294 12.46 -4.69 7.84
CA PHE A 294 11.01 -4.81 8.00
C PHE A 294 10.57 -4.60 9.46
N ASP A 295 11.34 -5.06 10.43
CA ASP A 295 11.10 -4.77 11.86
C ASP A 295 11.19 -3.26 12.15
N ALA A 296 12.16 -2.58 11.54
CA ALA A 296 12.27 -1.13 11.64
C ALA A 296 11.10 -0.41 10.96
N TRP A 297 10.66 -0.92 9.82
CA TRP A 297 9.48 -0.42 9.12
C TRP A 297 8.22 -0.60 9.96
N ALA A 298 7.98 -1.80 10.49
CA ALA A 298 6.84 -2.11 11.35
C ALA A 298 6.76 -1.19 12.57
N GLY A 299 7.91 -0.90 13.18
CA GLY A 299 8.02 0.04 14.30
C GLY A 299 7.88 1.52 13.91
N GLU A 300 7.77 1.86 12.61
CA GLU A 300 8.08 3.21 12.10
C GLU A 300 9.39 3.78 12.69
N SER A 301 10.16 2.92 13.34
CA SER A 301 11.49 3.26 13.81
C SER A 301 12.38 3.22 12.58
N GLN A 302 12.80 4.38 12.16
CA GLN A 302 13.80 4.42 11.12
C GLN A 302 15.10 3.92 11.71
N PRO A 303 15.80 3.01 11.03
CA PRO A 303 17.17 2.68 11.44
C PRO A 303 17.97 3.98 11.59
N GLU A 304 18.88 4.05 12.56
CA GLU A 304 19.69 5.26 12.79
C GLU A 304 20.39 5.73 11.51
N TRP A 305 20.79 4.80 10.65
CA TRP A 305 21.41 5.11 9.34
C TRP A 305 20.44 5.78 8.35
N TYR A 306 19.12 5.61 8.50
CA TYR A 306 18.13 6.25 7.63
C TYR A 306 17.87 7.72 8.02
N THR A 307 18.09 8.06 9.27
CA THR A 307 17.89 9.41 9.81
C THR A 307 19.18 10.24 9.88
N ALA A 308 20.34 9.59 9.77
CA ALA A 308 21.63 10.24 9.83
C ALA A 308 22.01 10.82 8.46
N PRO A 309 22.17 12.15 8.33
CA PRO A 309 22.41 12.81 7.03
C PRO A 309 23.76 12.47 6.37
N ALA A 310 24.57 11.60 6.92
CA ALA A 310 25.95 11.38 6.46
C ALA A 310 26.48 9.95 6.61
N ASP A 311 25.69 9.00 7.10
CA ASP A 311 26.20 7.63 7.19
C ASP A 311 25.64 6.81 6.04
N PRO A 312 26.50 6.40 5.10
CA PRO A 312 26.12 5.37 4.16
C PRO A 312 25.79 4.12 4.97
N MET A 313 24.89 3.32 4.46
CA MET A 313 24.54 1.98 4.90
C MET A 313 25.57 1.35 5.88
N PRO A 314 25.19 0.78 7.02
CA PRO A 314 26.14 0.13 7.93
C PRO A 314 27.12 -0.71 7.14
N ALA A 315 28.41 -0.53 7.40
CA ALA A 315 29.50 -1.06 6.57
C ALA A 315 29.40 -2.56 6.27
N GLY A 316 28.80 -3.36 7.16
CA GLY A 316 28.57 -4.79 6.92
C GLY A 316 27.42 -5.11 5.95
N VAL A 317 26.48 -4.21 5.76
CA VAL A 317 25.29 -4.42 4.90
C VAL A 317 25.64 -4.12 3.44
N ALA A 318 26.40 -3.06 3.18
CA ALA A 318 26.82 -2.71 1.82
C ALA A 318 27.77 -3.75 1.22
N GLU A 319 28.68 -4.29 2.02
CA GLU A 319 29.63 -5.30 1.58
C GLU A 319 28.94 -6.62 1.24
N GLN A 320 27.95 -7.06 2.03
CA GLN A 320 27.21 -8.30 1.79
C GLN A 320 26.28 -8.22 0.58
N LEU A 321 25.74 -7.04 0.27
CA LEU A 321 24.91 -6.84 -0.94
C LEU A 321 25.74 -6.71 -2.21
N ALA A 322 27.03 -6.37 -2.11
CA ALA A 322 27.95 -6.30 -3.25
C ALA A 322 28.56 -7.66 -3.61
N GLU A 323 28.49 -8.64 -2.72
CA GLU A 323 29.05 -9.99 -2.91
C GLU A 323 28.01 -11.02 -3.40
N GLY A 324 26.74 -10.67 -3.52
CA GLY A 324 25.64 -11.50 -4.04
C GLY A 324 25.11 -10.98 -5.36
#